data_ec176885df8c071a933a52b200d4f9b7
#
_entry.id   ec176885df8c071a933a52b200d4f9b7
#
_cell.length_a   1.000
_cell.length_b   1.000
_cell.length_c   1.000
_cell.angle_alpha   90.00
_cell.angle_beta   90.00
_cell.angle_gamma   90.00
#
_symmetry.space_group_name_H-M   'P 1'
#
loop_
_entity.id
_entity.type
_entity.pdbx_description
1 polymer ?
#
loop_
_entity_poly.entity_id
_entity_poly.type
_entity_poly.pdbx_seq_one_letter_code
_entity_poly.pdbx_strand_id
1 'polypeptide(L)'
;LQRLRARTKPGYVNDGTDVLLDLYAADAEYSADRLEDVYAELESVGKKVLNTKLTDEEAGNILADIARQEDLNGRIRRNVLDTRRAVSFLMRGKFLSAAQIEDARQIMRDIESLDGHTSFLFGKINFLMDAVVGFININQNQRVSKLTKLSIVFMPINIVAGIGGMSEFSMMTSGVPWPLAY
;
A
#
# COMPACT_ATOMS: atom_id res chain seq x y z
N LEU A 1 -25.76 -9.16 -11.16
CA LEU A 1 -27.13 -9.34 -11.64
C LEU A 1 -27.20 -9.75 -13.13
N GLN A 2 -26.42 -9.16 -14.04
CA GLN A 2 -26.39 -9.55 -15.45
C GLN A 2 -25.78 -10.95 -15.67
N ARG A 3 -24.70 -11.31 -14.95
CA ARG A 3 -24.08 -12.64 -15.01
C ARG A 3 -25.00 -13.72 -14.42
N LEU A 4 -25.73 -13.44 -13.34
CA LEU A 4 -26.79 -14.30 -12.80
C LEU A 4 -27.88 -14.61 -13.84
N ARG A 5 -28.33 -13.59 -14.57
CA ARG A 5 -29.32 -13.76 -15.66
C ARG A 5 -28.80 -14.59 -16.82
N ALA A 6 -27.49 -14.55 -17.11
CA ALA A 6 -26.89 -15.35 -18.17
C ALA A 6 -26.75 -16.86 -17.80
N ARG A 7 -26.65 -17.18 -16.49
CA ARG A 7 -26.58 -18.57 -15.98
C ARG A 7 -27.95 -19.23 -15.80
N THR A 8 -29.02 -18.45 -15.62
CA THR A 8 -30.39 -18.98 -15.49
C THR A 8 -30.93 -19.44 -16.83
N LYS A 9 -30.45 -20.60 -17.32
CA LYS A 9 -31.20 -21.34 -18.36
C LYS A 9 -32.47 -21.88 -17.74
N PRO A 10 -33.62 -21.86 -18.48
CA PRO A 10 -34.86 -22.45 -17.99
C PRO A 10 -34.64 -23.93 -17.62
N GLY A 11 -34.90 -24.31 -16.36
CA GLY A 11 -34.71 -25.64 -15.83
C GLY A 11 -33.49 -25.90 -14.95
N TYR A 12 -32.64 -24.88 -14.72
CA TYR A 12 -31.43 -25.01 -13.87
C TYR A 12 -31.68 -24.63 -12.38
N VAL A 13 -32.72 -23.88 -12.11
CA VAL A 13 -33.12 -23.46 -10.75
C VAL A 13 -34.32 -24.29 -10.31
N ASN A 14 -34.10 -25.21 -9.38
CA ASN A 14 -35.16 -26.05 -8.85
C ASN A 14 -35.79 -25.45 -7.58
N ASP A 15 -35.02 -24.73 -6.78
CA ASP A 15 -35.48 -24.12 -5.53
C ASP A 15 -34.74 -22.81 -5.18
N GLY A 16 -35.16 -22.16 -4.09
CA GLY A 16 -34.52 -20.93 -3.58
C GLY A 16 -33.11 -21.14 -3.10
N THR A 17 -32.71 -22.36 -2.77
CA THR A 17 -31.36 -22.72 -2.30
C THR A 17 -30.36 -22.69 -3.46
N ASP A 18 -30.78 -23.15 -4.65
CA ASP A 18 -29.95 -23.07 -5.85
C ASP A 18 -29.62 -21.60 -6.17
N VAL A 19 -30.64 -20.72 -6.10
CA VAL A 19 -30.44 -19.26 -6.30
C VAL A 19 -29.45 -18.69 -5.28
N LEU A 20 -29.56 -19.11 -4.02
CA LEU A 20 -28.69 -18.63 -2.94
C LEU A 20 -27.23 -19.09 -3.16
N LEU A 21 -27.01 -20.34 -3.54
CA LEU A 21 -25.67 -20.85 -3.84
C LEU A 21 -25.07 -20.17 -5.07
N ASP A 22 -25.86 -19.96 -6.12
CA ASP A 22 -25.42 -19.19 -7.31
C ASP A 22 -25.04 -17.74 -6.96
N LEU A 23 -25.76 -17.13 -6.01
CA LEU A 23 -25.40 -15.79 -5.52
C LEU A 23 -24.07 -15.79 -4.79
N TYR A 24 -23.81 -16.78 -3.91
CA TYR A 24 -22.52 -16.90 -3.22
C TYR A 24 -21.37 -17.24 -4.18
N ALA A 25 -21.60 -18.08 -5.19
CA ALA A 25 -20.62 -18.34 -6.23
C ALA A 25 -20.28 -17.06 -7.02
N ALA A 26 -21.29 -16.27 -7.40
CA ALA A 26 -21.10 -15.01 -8.07
C ALA A 26 -20.40 -13.95 -7.21
N ASP A 27 -20.61 -13.95 -5.90
CA ASP A 27 -19.92 -13.07 -4.94
C ASP A 27 -18.44 -13.46 -4.82
N ALA A 28 -18.12 -14.75 -4.76
CA ALA A 28 -16.74 -15.24 -4.78
C ALA A 28 -16.03 -14.84 -6.09
N GLU A 29 -16.68 -15.02 -7.24
CA GLU A 29 -16.15 -14.63 -8.56
C GLU A 29 -15.90 -13.11 -8.65
N TYR A 30 -16.84 -12.30 -8.15
CA TYR A 30 -16.66 -10.86 -8.07
C TYR A 30 -15.49 -10.45 -7.15
N SER A 31 -15.33 -11.15 -6.03
CA SER A 31 -14.22 -10.93 -5.10
C SER A 31 -12.88 -11.28 -5.76
N ALA A 32 -12.83 -12.33 -6.59
CA ALA A 32 -11.65 -12.71 -7.37
C ALA A 32 -11.26 -11.60 -8.37
N ASP A 33 -12.23 -11.13 -9.17
CA ASP A 33 -12.01 -10.03 -10.14
C ASP A 33 -11.42 -8.79 -9.42
N ARG A 34 -11.95 -8.45 -8.23
CA ARG A 34 -11.45 -7.33 -7.45
C ARG A 34 -10.06 -7.51 -6.87
N LEU A 35 -9.69 -8.73 -6.51
CA LEU A 35 -8.32 -9.03 -6.08
C LEU A 35 -7.32 -8.91 -7.23
N GLU A 36 -7.72 -9.25 -8.46
CA GLU A 36 -6.88 -9.01 -9.65
C GLU A 36 -6.63 -7.52 -9.87
N ASP A 37 -7.66 -6.67 -9.71
CA ASP A 37 -7.51 -5.22 -9.77
C ASP A 37 -6.49 -4.72 -8.73
N VAL A 38 -6.63 -5.16 -7.47
CA VAL A 38 -5.68 -4.81 -6.39
C VAL A 38 -4.26 -5.26 -6.72
N TYR A 39 -4.11 -6.48 -7.27
CA TYR A 39 -2.80 -7.01 -7.67
C TYR A 39 -2.15 -6.15 -8.75
N ALA A 40 -2.90 -5.79 -9.79
CA ALA A 40 -2.42 -4.97 -10.91
C ALA A 40 -1.98 -3.57 -10.44
N GLU A 41 -2.76 -2.94 -9.56
CA GLU A 41 -2.41 -1.64 -8.99
C GLU A 41 -1.14 -1.73 -8.12
N LEU A 42 -1.02 -2.73 -7.26
CA LEU A 42 0.19 -2.94 -6.45
C LEU A 42 1.42 -3.27 -7.31
N GLU A 43 1.24 -3.94 -8.46
CA GLU A 43 2.33 -4.15 -9.41
C GLU A 43 2.79 -2.83 -10.05
N SER A 44 1.84 -1.98 -10.44
CA SER A 44 2.11 -0.65 -10.98
C SER A 44 2.88 0.21 -9.95
N VAL A 45 2.42 0.22 -8.70
CA VAL A 45 3.10 0.88 -7.58
C VAL A 45 4.52 0.33 -7.40
N GLY A 46 4.70 -0.99 -7.41
CA GLY A 46 5.99 -1.64 -7.29
C GLY A 46 6.98 -1.19 -8.36
N LYS A 47 6.53 -1.09 -9.62
CA LYS A 47 7.34 -0.58 -10.73
C LYS A 47 7.77 0.88 -10.51
N LYS A 48 6.88 1.74 -10.00
CA LYS A 48 7.21 3.14 -9.69
C LYS A 48 8.25 3.22 -8.56
N VAL A 49 8.07 2.46 -7.50
CA VAL A 49 8.99 2.44 -6.34
C VAL A 49 10.40 1.98 -6.73
N LEU A 50 10.51 0.95 -7.58
CA LEU A 50 11.81 0.36 -7.93
C LEU A 50 12.59 1.14 -9.01
N ASN A 51 11.92 1.88 -9.89
CA ASN A 51 12.52 2.45 -11.09
C ASN A 51 12.80 3.96 -11.03
N THR A 52 12.41 4.67 -9.96
CA THR A 52 12.46 6.13 -9.93
C THR A 52 13.11 6.66 -8.64
N LYS A 53 13.89 7.76 -8.76
CA LYS A 53 14.26 8.56 -7.58
C LYS A 53 13.02 9.31 -7.13
N LEU A 54 12.31 8.76 -6.16
CA LEU A 54 11.07 9.33 -5.63
C LEU A 54 11.34 10.68 -4.94
N THR A 55 10.55 11.67 -5.27
CA THR A 55 10.41 12.88 -4.47
C THR A 55 9.54 12.58 -3.23
N ASP A 56 9.59 13.46 -2.22
CA ASP A 56 8.76 13.27 -1.01
C ASP A 56 7.26 13.35 -1.33
N GLU A 57 6.87 14.17 -2.30
CA GLU A 57 5.47 14.30 -2.75
C GLU A 57 5.01 13.03 -3.48
N GLU A 58 5.83 12.49 -4.39
CA GLU A 58 5.53 11.24 -5.08
C GLU A 58 5.45 10.06 -4.11
N ALA A 59 6.35 10.00 -3.12
CA ALA A 59 6.31 9.00 -2.07
C ALA A 59 5.02 9.11 -1.23
N GLY A 60 4.57 10.31 -0.91
CA GLY A 60 3.29 10.57 -0.23
C GLY A 60 2.08 10.06 -1.03
N ASN A 61 2.06 10.33 -2.34
CA ASN A 61 1.00 9.84 -3.24
C ASN A 61 0.99 8.32 -3.34
N ILE A 62 2.16 7.70 -3.45
CA ILE A 62 2.32 6.23 -3.48
C ILE A 62 1.82 5.61 -2.17
N LEU A 63 2.13 6.18 -1.00
CA LEU A 63 1.62 5.70 0.28
C LEU A 63 0.09 5.79 0.35
N ALA A 64 -0.51 6.86 -0.18
CA ALA A 64 -1.96 6.99 -0.25
C ALA A 64 -2.59 5.95 -1.19
N ASP A 65 -1.95 5.61 -2.32
CA ASP A 65 -2.39 4.55 -3.21
C ASP A 65 -2.29 3.18 -2.53
N ILE A 66 -1.20 2.88 -1.84
CA ILE A 66 -1.01 1.63 -1.07
C ILE A 66 -2.10 1.50 0.01
N ALA A 67 -2.39 2.58 0.75
CA ALA A 67 -3.42 2.58 1.79
C ALA A 67 -4.82 2.30 1.22
N ARG A 68 -5.13 2.81 0.02
CA ARG A 68 -6.40 2.48 -0.66
C ARG A 68 -6.50 1.00 -1.05
N GLN A 69 -5.40 0.41 -1.51
CA GLN A 69 -5.37 -1.02 -1.85
C GLN A 69 -5.44 -1.89 -0.60
N GLU A 70 -4.86 -1.45 0.51
CA GLU A 70 -4.97 -2.12 1.81
C GLU A 70 -6.43 -2.17 2.30
N ASP A 71 -7.14 -1.03 2.30
CA ASP A 71 -8.56 -0.96 2.68
C ASP A 71 -9.42 -1.87 1.78
N LEU A 72 -9.21 -1.81 0.46
CA LEU A 72 -9.95 -2.64 -0.48
C LEU A 72 -9.70 -4.13 -0.25
N ASN A 73 -8.45 -4.54 -0.09
CA ASN A 73 -8.08 -5.93 0.22
C ASN A 73 -8.71 -6.40 1.54
N GLY A 74 -8.69 -5.55 2.57
CA GLY A 74 -9.32 -5.83 3.86
C GLY A 74 -10.83 -6.00 3.78
N ARG A 75 -11.50 -5.19 2.96
CA ARG A 75 -12.96 -5.30 2.71
C ARG A 75 -13.31 -6.57 1.96
N ILE A 76 -12.54 -6.92 0.92
CA ILE A 76 -12.73 -8.16 0.17
C ILE A 76 -12.54 -9.36 1.12
N ARG A 77 -11.48 -9.37 1.92
CA ARG A 77 -11.24 -10.44 2.89
C ARG A 77 -12.39 -10.62 3.86
N ARG A 78 -12.94 -9.52 4.37
CA ARG A 78 -14.12 -9.58 5.28
C ARG A 78 -15.30 -10.22 4.56
N ASN A 79 -15.61 -9.78 3.33
CA ASN A 79 -16.69 -10.34 2.54
C ASN A 79 -16.53 -11.85 2.31
N VAL A 80 -15.34 -12.28 1.89
CA VAL A 80 -14.99 -13.69 1.67
C VAL A 80 -15.18 -14.53 2.94
N LEU A 81 -14.77 -14.03 4.11
CA LEU A 81 -14.94 -14.72 5.38
C LEU A 81 -16.41 -14.78 5.82
N ASP A 82 -17.20 -13.75 5.56
CA ASP A 82 -18.63 -13.73 5.88
C ASP A 82 -19.40 -14.70 4.97
N THR A 83 -19.08 -14.74 3.68
CA THR A 83 -19.62 -15.74 2.74
C THR A 83 -19.26 -17.16 3.16
N ARG A 84 -17.99 -17.40 3.60
CA ARG A 84 -17.57 -18.69 4.17
C ARG A 84 -18.43 -19.12 5.34
N ARG A 85 -18.74 -18.21 6.27
CA ARG A 85 -19.59 -18.50 7.43
C ARG A 85 -21.01 -18.88 6.98
N ALA A 86 -21.57 -18.12 6.04
CA ALA A 86 -22.91 -18.37 5.51
C ALA A 86 -23.03 -19.73 4.83
N VAL A 87 -22.11 -20.06 3.90
CA VAL A 87 -22.09 -21.35 3.22
C VAL A 87 -21.87 -22.50 4.21
N SER A 88 -20.96 -22.34 5.17
CA SER A 88 -20.74 -23.34 6.22
C SER A 88 -21.99 -23.59 7.10
N PHE A 89 -22.78 -22.52 7.36
CA PHE A 89 -24.04 -22.65 8.07
C PHE A 89 -25.07 -23.46 7.27
N LEU A 90 -25.22 -23.19 5.97
CA LEU A 90 -26.11 -23.92 5.07
C LEU A 90 -25.75 -25.41 5.01
N MET A 91 -24.46 -25.74 4.90
CA MET A 91 -23.97 -27.11 4.84
C MET A 91 -24.29 -27.90 6.13
N ARG A 92 -24.27 -27.25 7.29
CA ARG A 92 -24.60 -27.89 8.58
C ARG A 92 -26.09 -28.09 8.80
N GLY A 93 -26.92 -27.26 8.18
CA GLY A 93 -28.37 -27.22 8.43
C GLY A 93 -29.17 -28.38 7.85
N LYS A 94 -28.53 -29.31 7.10
CA LYS A 94 -29.19 -30.43 6.39
C LYS A 94 -30.31 -29.98 5.42
N PHE A 95 -30.26 -28.74 4.96
CA PHE A 95 -31.25 -28.18 4.01
C PHE A 95 -30.86 -28.44 2.55
N LEU A 96 -29.61 -28.88 2.31
CA LEU A 96 -29.06 -29.04 0.97
C LEU A 96 -29.25 -30.47 0.45
N SER A 97 -29.59 -30.60 -0.83
CA SER A 97 -29.52 -31.86 -1.55
C SER A 97 -28.07 -32.30 -1.77
N ALA A 98 -27.85 -33.55 -2.20
CA ALA A 98 -26.50 -34.05 -2.45
C ALA A 98 -25.76 -33.24 -3.55
N ALA A 99 -26.46 -32.77 -4.57
CA ALA A 99 -25.89 -31.91 -5.62
C ALA A 99 -25.51 -30.54 -5.05
N GLN A 100 -26.39 -29.89 -4.29
CA GLN A 100 -26.16 -28.59 -3.65
C GLN A 100 -25.03 -28.62 -2.62
N ILE A 101 -24.79 -29.76 -1.95
CA ILE A 101 -23.64 -29.94 -1.06
C ILE A 101 -22.32 -29.87 -1.87
N GLU A 102 -22.29 -30.47 -3.07
CA GLU A 102 -21.08 -30.39 -3.89
C GLU A 102 -20.81 -28.99 -4.44
N ASP A 103 -21.86 -28.28 -4.84
CA ASP A 103 -21.76 -26.85 -5.22
C ASP A 103 -21.26 -26.01 -4.06
N ALA A 104 -21.81 -26.20 -2.86
CA ALA A 104 -21.35 -25.52 -1.64
C ALA A 104 -19.88 -25.84 -1.32
N ARG A 105 -19.43 -27.07 -1.53
CA ARG A 105 -18.01 -27.46 -1.38
C ARG A 105 -17.13 -26.75 -2.40
N GLN A 106 -17.59 -26.59 -3.63
CA GLN A 106 -16.83 -25.86 -4.65
C GLN A 106 -16.68 -24.40 -4.24
N ILE A 107 -17.76 -23.73 -3.82
CA ILE A 107 -17.72 -22.36 -3.30
C ILE A 107 -16.74 -22.25 -2.13
N MET A 108 -16.72 -23.21 -1.21
CA MET A 108 -15.78 -23.23 -0.08
C MET A 108 -14.32 -23.32 -0.52
N ARG A 109 -14.00 -24.12 -1.56
CA ARG A 109 -12.65 -24.19 -2.13
C ARG A 109 -12.22 -22.88 -2.77
N ASP A 110 -13.14 -22.23 -3.48
CA ASP A 110 -12.88 -20.91 -4.10
C ASP A 110 -12.62 -19.84 -3.04
N ILE A 111 -13.43 -19.81 -1.98
CA ILE A 111 -13.26 -18.94 -0.81
C ILE A 111 -11.92 -19.16 -0.11
N GLU A 112 -11.49 -20.41 0.06
CA GLU A 112 -10.20 -20.74 0.68
C GLU A 112 -9.02 -20.24 -0.16
N SER A 113 -9.12 -20.38 -1.48
CA SER A 113 -8.15 -19.81 -2.41
C SER A 113 -8.10 -18.28 -2.30
N LEU A 114 -9.25 -17.60 -2.26
CA LEU A 114 -9.35 -16.15 -2.13
C LEU A 114 -8.77 -15.65 -0.79
N ASP A 115 -9.00 -16.31 0.33
CA ASP A 115 -8.40 -15.95 1.62
C ASP A 115 -6.87 -16.05 1.57
N GLY A 116 -6.33 -17.08 0.90
CA GLY A 116 -4.90 -17.19 0.60
C GLY A 116 -4.38 -16.02 -0.22
N HIS A 117 -5.09 -15.61 -1.27
CA HIS A 117 -4.72 -14.46 -2.11
C HIS A 117 -4.75 -13.15 -1.34
N THR A 118 -5.79 -12.89 -0.51
CA THR A 118 -5.85 -11.68 0.32
C THR A 118 -4.67 -11.61 1.29
N SER A 119 -4.28 -12.73 1.87
CA SER A 119 -3.13 -12.82 2.78
C SER A 119 -1.81 -12.55 2.07
N PHE A 120 -1.62 -13.06 0.84
CA PHE A 120 -0.48 -12.75 0.00
C PHE A 120 -0.40 -11.25 -0.32
N LEU A 121 -1.53 -10.65 -0.69
CA LEU A 121 -1.58 -9.20 -1.00
C LEU A 121 -1.26 -8.33 0.21
N PHE A 122 -1.66 -8.72 1.42
CA PHE A 122 -1.22 -8.03 2.64
C PHE A 122 0.29 -8.04 2.81
N GLY A 123 0.94 -9.17 2.53
CA GLY A 123 2.41 -9.25 2.55
C GLY A 123 3.06 -8.31 1.52
N LYS A 124 2.52 -8.26 0.31
CA LYS A 124 2.99 -7.35 -0.76
C LYS A 124 2.77 -5.87 -0.40
N ILE A 125 1.63 -5.53 0.18
CA ILE A 125 1.30 -4.18 0.67
C ILE A 125 2.33 -3.73 1.72
N ASN A 126 2.58 -4.55 2.74
CA ASN A 126 3.55 -4.24 3.78
C ASN A 126 4.96 -4.06 3.20
N PHE A 127 5.39 -4.94 2.31
CA PHE A 127 6.69 -4.82 1.63
C PHE A 127 6.82 -3.49 0.87
N LEU A 128 5.79 -3.10 0.11
CA LEU A 128 5.81 -1.86 -0.65
C LEU A 128 5.80 -0.63 0.27
N MET A 129 5.04 -0.69 1.36
CA MET A 129 5.00 0.38 2.36
C MET A 129 6.38 0.57 3.01
N ASP A 130 7.03 -0.50 3.44
CA ASP A 130 8.37 -0.46 4.03
C ASP A 130 9.41 0.06 3.04
N ALA A 131 9.32 -0.33 1.77
CA ALA A 131 10.20 0.16 0.73
C ALA A 131 10.07 1.68 0.52
N VAL A 132 8.84 2.20 0.43
CA VAL A 132 8.60 3.66 0.27
C VAL A 132 9.11 4.43 1.47
N VAL A 133 8.83 3.98 2.70
CA VAL A 133 9.34 4.60 3.94
C VAL A 133 10.87 4.57 3.96
N GLY A 134 11.48 3.48 3.54
CA GLY A 134 12.93 3.37 3.38
C GLY A 134 13.50 4.43 2.43
N PHE A 135 12.87 4.66 1.28
CA PHE A 135 13.28 5.72 0.34
C PHE A 135 13.15 7.12 0.93
N ILE A 136 12.06 7.41 1.64
CA ILE A 136 11.89 8.70 2.34
C ILE A 136 13.04 8.92 3.31
N ASN A 137 13.39 7.93 4.12
CA ASN A 137 14.48 8.03 5.09
C ASN A 137 15.84 8.26 4.40
N ILE A 138 16.11 7.59 3.29
CA ILE A 138 17.33 7.78 2.50
C ILE A 138 17.40 9.22 1.96
N ASN A 139 16.31 9.73 1.41
CA ASN A 139 16.24 11.10 0.91
C ASN A 139 16.48 12.14 2.01
N GLN A 140 15.87 11.95 3.18
CA GLN A 140 16.06 12.83 4.35
C GLN A 140 17.53 12.81 4.81
N ASN A 141 18.15 11.64 4.92
CA ASN A 141 19.56 11.51 5.30
C ASN A 141 20.50 12.20 4.30
N GLN A 142 20.20 12.11 2.99
CA GLN A 142 20.98 12.80 1.98
C GLN A 142 20.87 14.34 2.08
N ARG A 143 19.69 14.87 2.42
CA ARG A 143 19.47 16.31 2.67
C ARG A 143 20.23 16.78 3.89
N VAL A 144 20.15 16.05 5.00
CA VAL A 144 20.90 16.37 6.24
C VAL A 144 22.41 16.35 5.95
N SER A 145 22.91 15.34 5.24
CA SER A 145 24.33 15.27 4.84
C SER A 145 24.77 16.46 3.99
N LYS A 146 23.94 16.93 3.06
CA LYS A 146 24.26 18.14 2.26
C LYS A 146 24.31 19.39 3.13
N LEU A 147 23.35 19.57 4.05
CA LEU A 147 23.33 20.70 4.98
C LEU A 147 24.53 20.68 5.93
N THR A 148 24.92 19.52 6.45
CA THR A 148 26.09 19.36 7.30
C THR A 148 27.38 19.72 6.53
N LYS A 149 27.54 19.28 5.28
CA LYS A 149 28.69 19.65 4.44
C LYS A 149 28.75 21.16 4.23
N LEU A 150 27.60 21.79 3.95
CA LEU A 150 27.51 23.24 3.79
C LEU A 150 27.92 23.97 5.09
N SER A 151 27.43 23.52 6.24
CA SER A 151 27.78 24.10 7.54
C SER A 151 29.29 24.00 7.83
N ILE A 152 29.93 22.89 7.49
CA ILE A 152 31.38 22.70 7.67
C ILE A 152 32.17 23.70 6.80
N VAL A 153 31.71 24.00 5.59
CA VAL A 153 32.37 24.97 4.70
C VAL A 153 32.20 26.39 5.21
N PHE A 154 31.02 26.75 5.75
CA PHE A 154 30.74 28.11 6.25
C PHE A 154 31.24 28.34 7.66
N MET A 155 31.54 27.32 8.46
CA MET A 155 32.02 27.46 9.85
C MET A 155 33.30 28.29 9.94
N PRO A 156 34.39 28.05 9.19
CA PRO A 156 35.59 28.86 9.29
C PRO A 156 35.36 30.30 8.81
N ILE A 157 34.50 30.53 7.83
CA ILE A 157 34.15 31.88 7.34
C ILE A 157 33.44 32.67 8.46
N ASN A 158 32.51 32.06 9.17
CA ASN A 158 31.81 32.67 10.29
C ASN A 158 32.75 33.01 11.44
N ILE A 159 33.75 32.17 11.71
CA ILE A 159 34.76 32.45 12.76
C ILE A 159 35.59 33.67 12.36
N VAL A 160 36.08 33.74 11.11
CA VAL A 160 36.84 34.87 10.63
C VAL A 160 36.02 36.14 10.63
N ALA A 161 34.77 36.10 10.15
CA ALA A 161 33.85 37.23 10.19
C ALA A 161 33.52 37.70 11.61
N GLY A 162 33.37 36.76 12.56
CA GLY A 162 33.12 37.04 13.97
C GLY A 162 34.30 37.75 14.63
N ILE A 163 35.51 37.26 14.38
CA ILE A 163 36.74 37.91 14.92
C ILE A 163 36.94 39.31 14.31
N GLY A 164 36.75 39.43 12.99
CA GLY A 164 36.90 40.71 12.28
C GLY A 164 35.80 41.74 12.60
N GLY A 165 34.64 41.30 13.04
CA GLY A 165 33.50 42.14 13.45
C GLY A 165 33.53 42.58 14.91
N MET A 166 34.42 42.04 15.72
CA MET A 166 34.53 42.46 17.12
C MET A 166 35.15 43.85 17.20
N SER A 167 34.50 44.75 17.94
CA SER A 167 34.95 46.13 18.12
C SER A 167 36.37 46.25 18.71
N GLU A 168 36.79 45.31 19.54
CA GLU A 168 38.14 45.21 20.09
C GLU A 168 39.22 44.94 19.05
N PHE A 169 38.94 44.08 18.04
CA PHE A 169 39.86 43.83 16.95
C PHE A 169 40.01 45.06 16.04
N SER A 170 38.92 45.79 15.80
CA SER A 170 38.93 47.03 15.06
C SER A 170 39.72 48.14 15.80
N MET A 171 39.66 48.20 17.15
CA MET A 171 40.47 49.12 17.96
C MET A 171 41.94 48.77 17.98
N MET A 172 42.31 47.48 18.03
CA MET A 172 43.69 47.00 17.98
C MET A 172 44.38 47.31 16.64
N THR A 173 43.64 47.33 15.55
CA THR A 173 44.17 47.60 14.20
C THR A 173 44.06 49.09 13.80
N SER A 174 43.44 49.90 14.65
CA SER A 174 43.36 51.35 14.40
C SER A 174 44.75 52.01 14.42
N GLY A 175 45.16 52.53 13.27
CA GLY A 175 46.48 53.13 13.09
C GLY A 175 47.53 52.28 12.36
N VAL A 176 47.21 51.02 12.04
CA VAL A 176 48.04 50.15 11.21
C VAL A 176 47.70 50.36 9.72
N PRO A 177 48.67 50.54 8.81
CA PRO A 177 48.38 50.64 7.38
C PRO A 177 47.61 49.41 6.89
N TRP A 178 46.58 49.60 6.05
CA TRP A 178 45.66 48.58 5.56
C TRP A 178 46.32 47.23 5.15
N PRO A 179 47.49 47.19 4.46
CA PRO A 179 48.10 45.90 4.10
C PRO A 179 48.67 45.11 5.26
N LEU A 180 48.78 45.66 6.46
CA LEU A 180 49.37 45.05 7.67
C LEU A 180 48.30 44.80 8.75
N ALA A 181 47.06 45.27 8.54
CA ALA A 181 45.96 45.16 9.49
C ALA A 181 45.14 43.88 9.35
N TYR A 182 45.28 43.14 8.19
CA TYR A 182 44.53 41.92 7.90
C TYR A 182 45.42 40.84 7.35
#